data_47892f74b21bed90dc346734b892f9c6
#
_entry.id   47892f74b21bed90dc346734b892f9c6
#
_cell.length_a   1.000
_cell.length_b   1.000
_cell.length_c   1.000
_cell.angle_alpha   90.00
_cell.angle_beta   90.00
_cell.angle_gamma   90.00
#
_symmetry.space_group_name_H-M   'P 1'
#
loop_
_entity.id
_entity.type
_entity.pdbx_description
1 polymer ?
#
loop_
_entity_poly.entity_id
_entity_poly.type
_entity_poly.pdbx_seq_one_letter_code
_entity_poly.pdbx_strand_id
1 'polypeptide(L)'
;MHDARSILRGLAAIAALTLSAISHAAEMSGSGLTLGPADSSNVLVVHASNSVQVFRGVLEDFSRLNPSVRLEYTELSTQDLYSDTVARAATAPGVPSGPDIVISSAMDLQTKLVNDGYARVHISPQTRALPGWANWRDEVFSIGTDPIVMVYNTRKLDAARVPHTRRELLSLLQAPDQPLAGRISTYDVQGSGIGYLAATQDTRLDSMAGALLGAFGRNGVSIHESTEHALDKLESGDVTLAYNLLESYTRHRMDNGAPLAIIYPQDYTLMLSRSAIIPKQAPRGDLGALFLDYLLSARGQDALARESGMRPVSASVVPAAGVRPVALGVGLLVYLDPLKKRHFLDLWRAAIFPPR
;
A
#
# COMPACT_ATOMS: atom_id res chain seq x y z
N MET A 1 -70.91 8.29 -14.60
CA MET A 1 -70.27 8.51 -13.30
C MET A 1 -69.38 7.34 -13.02
N HIS A 2 -68.13 7.37 -13.54
CA HIS A 2 -67.12 6.37 -13.25
C HIS A 2 -65.80 7.10 -12.95
N ASP A 3 -65.50 7.08 -11.79
CA ASP A 3 -64.36 7.00 -10.93
C ASP A 3 -63.05 7.73 -11.36
N ALA A 4 -62.98 8.99 -10.83
CA ALA A 4 -61.76 9.81 -10.81
C ALA A 4 -60.75 9.40 -9.70
N ARG A 5 -60.92 8.23 -9.07
CA ARG A 5 -60.07 7.77 -7.92
C ARG A 5 -58.95 6.85 -8.28
N SER A 6 -58.85 6.36 -9.51
CA SER A 6 -57.76 5.43 -9.94
C SER A 6 -56.54 6.13 -10.53
N ILE A 7 -56.65 7.40 -10.92
CA ILE A 7 -55.52 8.13 -11.56
C ILE A 7 -54.60 8.78 -10.53
N LEU A 8 -55.06 9.04 -9.31
CA LEU A 8 -54.21 9.65 -8.25
C LEU A 8 -53.32 8.65 -7.49
N ARG A 9 -53.54 7.35 -7.66
CA ARG A 9 -52.67 6.33 -7.04
C ARG A 9 -51.49 5.92 -7.88
N GLY A 10 -51.48 6.23 -9.17
CA GLY A 10 -50.35 5.94 -10.08
C GLY A 10 -49.22 6.96 -10.05
N LEU A 11 -49.51 8.20 -9.64
CA LEU A 11 -48.48 9.28 -9.60
C LEU A 11 -47.72 9.35 -8.27
N ALA A 12 -48.24 8.77 -7.19
CA ALA A 12 -47.54 8.72 -5.90
C ALA A 12 -46.49 7.58 -5.82
N ALA A 13 -46.58 6.56 -6.67
CA ALA A 13 -45.64 5.45 -6.69
C ALA A 13 -44.38 5.72 -7.52
N ILE A 14 -44.39 6.68 -8.45
CA ILE A 14 -43.26 7.04 -9.30
C ILE A 14 -42.37 8.08 -8.60
N ALA A 15 -42.89 8.88 -7.68
CA ALA A 15 -42.10 9.85 -6.91
C ALA A 15 -41.31 9.22 -5.75
N ALA A 16 -41.64 7.99 -5.33
CA ALA A 16 -40.97 7.30 -4.23
C ALA A 16 -39.77 6.46 -4.69
N LEU A 17 -39.56 6.23 -6.00
CA LEU A 17 -38.49 5.44 -6.57
C LEU A 17 -37.29 6.27 -7.03
N THR A 18 -37.38 7.59 -7.02
CA THR A 18 -36.28 8.48 -7.41
C THR A 18 -35.53 9.10 -6.23
N LEU A 19 -35.92 8.82 -4.98
CA LEU A 19 -35.22 9.35 -3.79
C LEU A 19 -34.33 8.32 -3.09
N SER A 20 -34.18 7.09 -3.59
CA SER A 20 -33.34 6.06 -2.97
C SER A 20 -31.99 5.84 -3.67
N ALA A 21 -31.64 6.69 -4.63
CA ALA A 21 -30.36 6.58 -5.37
C ALA A 21 -29.28 7.57 -4.90
N ILE A 22 -29.54 8.31 -3.82
CA ILE A 22 -28.55 9.25 -3.27
C ILE A 22 -28.33 8.85 -1.81
N SER A 23 -27.53 7.86 -1.56
CA SER A 23 -26.72 7.70 -0.34
C SER A 23 -26.00 6.34 -0.31
N HIS A 24 -25.07 6.13 -1.20
CA HIS A 24 -24.00 5.16 -1.02
C HIS A 24 -22.65 5.81 -1.41
N ALA A 25 -22.48 7.07 -0.98
CA ALA A 25 -21.15 7.49 -0.59
C ALA A 25 -20.92 6.85 0.79
N ALA A 26 -20.45 5.60 0.81
CA ALA A 26 -19.86 5.05 2.01
C ALA A 26 -18.86 6.11 2.50
N GLU A 27 -19.06 6.63 3.71
CA GLU A 27 -18.07 7.43 4.39
C GLU A 27 -16.80 6.58 4.41
N MET A 28 -15.85 6.92 3.54
CA MET A 28 -14.52 6.32 3.56
C MET A 28 -13.89 6.86 4.84
N SER A 29 -13.89 6.03 5.89
CA SER A 29 -13.30 6.32 7.19
C SER A 29 -11.77 6.28 7.09
N GLY A 30 -11.20 7.26 6.38
CA GLY A 30 -9.77 7.47 6.28
C GLY A 30 -9.34 8.61 7.22
N SER A 31 -8.17 8.50 7.85
CA SER A 31 -7.54 9.65 8.49
C SER A 31 -7.13 10.67 7.41
N GLY A 32 -7.32 11.96 7.68
CA GLY A 32 -7.07 13.01 6.71
C GLY A 32 -6.22 14.15 7.29
N LEU A 33 -5.61 14.92 6.39
CA LEU A 33 -4.85 16.13 6.72
C LEU A 33 -5.14 17.20 5.68
N THR A 34 -5.46 18.41 6.13
CA THR A 34 -5.59 19.59 5.26
C THR A 34 -4.53 20.61 5.63
N LEU A 35 -3.80 21.12 4.64
CA LEU A 35 -2.77 22.15 4.77
C LEU A 35 -3.01 23.28 3.78
N GLY A 36 -2.52 24.49 4.10
CA GLY A 36 -2.66 25.68 3.23
C GLY A 36 -3.94 26.49 3.46
N PRO A 37 -4.21 27.52 2.63
CA PRO A 37 -5.32 28.46 2.85
C PRO A 37 -6.68 27.80 2.64
N ALA A 38 -7.61 28.02 3.56
CA ALA A 38 -8.94 27.42 3.51
C ALA A 38 -9.80 27.92 2.32
N ASP A 39 -9.54 29.14 1.86
CA ASP A 39 -10.23 29.82 0.76
C ASP A 39 -9.54 29.66 -0.61
N SER A 40 -8.47 28.87 -0.70
CA SER A 40 -7.77 28.64 -1.96
C SER A 40 -8.64 27.90 -2.96
N SER A 41 -8.72 28.43 -4.19
CA SER A 41 -9.28 27.72 -5.35
C SER A 41 -8.31 26.70 -5.97
N ASN A 42 -7.03 26.75 -5.57
CA ASN A 42 -6.02 25.79 -6.01
C ASN A 42 -5.96 24.62 -5.02
N VAL A 43 -6.87 23.67 -5.17
CA VAL A 43 -6.96 22.50 -4.29
C VAL A 43 -6.24 21.33 -4.94
N LEU A 44 -5.26 20.74 -4.23
CA LEU A 44 -4.61 19.49 -4.57
C LEU A 44 -5.19 18.38 -3.70
N VAL A 45 -5.83 17.39 -4.30
CA VAL A 45 -6.37 16.22 -3.60
C VAL A 45 -5.43 15.02 -3.78
N VAL A 46 -4.92 14.51 -2.66
CA VAL A 46 -4.00 13.37 -2.60
C VAL A 46 -4.66 12.20 -1.88
N HIS A 47 -4.83 11.08 -2.56
CA HIS A 47 -5.19 9.82 -1.91
C HIS A 47 -3.97 8.92 -1.80
N ALA A 48 -3.69 8.38 -0.61
CA ALA A 48 -2.48 7.59 -0.40
C ALA A 48 -2.67 6.45 0.60
N SER A 49 -1.87 5.39 0.45
CA SER A 49 -1.78 4.31 1.44
C SER A 49 -0.69 4.55 2.50
N ASN A 50 -0.07 5.71 2.49
CA ASN A 50 0.84 6.11 3.55
C ASN A 50 0.02 6.70 4.70
N SER A 51 0.35 6.35 5.94
CA SER A 51 -0.31 6.99 7.08
C SER A 51 0.04 8.48 7.15
N VAL A 52 -0.95 9.27 7.59
CA VAL A 52 -0.77 10.73 7.80
C VAL A 52 0.45 11.00 8.69
N GLN A 53 0.66 10.19 9.71
CA GLN A 53 1.76 10.36 10.67
C GLN A 53 3.13 10.25 9.98
N VAL A 54 3.31 9.21 9.16
CA VAL A 54 4.57 8.95 8.46
C VAL A 54 4.81 9.95 7.32
N PHE A 55 3.74 10.47 6.70
CA PHE A 55 3.88 11.32 5.51
C PHE A 55 3.75 12.82 5.81
N ARG A 56 3.36 13.19 7.03
CA ARG A 56 3.08 14.58 7.47
C ARG A 56 4.20 15.55 7.13
N GLY A 57 5.44 15.26 7.49
CA GLY A 57 6.58 16.15 7.27
C GLY A 57 6.83 16.45 5.79
N VAL A 58 6.60 15.45 4.91
CA VAL A 58 6.70 15.61 3.45
C VAL A 58 5.60 16.55 2.93
N LEU A 59 4.36 16.39 3.41
CA LEU A 59 3.22 17.23 3.04
C LEU A 59 3.41 18.68 3.49
N GLU A 60 3.89 18.87 4.71
CA GLU A 60 4.20 20.20 5.28
C GLU A 60 5.33 20.89 4.52
N ASP A 61 6.36 20.14 4.09
CA ASP A 61 7.45 20.70 3.26
C ASP A 61 6.94 21.17 1.90
N PHE A 62 6.10 20.37 1.23
CA PHE A 62 5.45 20.77 -0.02
C PHE A 62 4.56 22.00 0.16
N SER A 63 3.76 22.04 1.23
CA SER A 63 2.86 23.15 1.53
C SER A 63 3.63 24.47 1.75
N ARG A 64 4.78 24.43 2.43
CA ARG A 64 5.67 25.60 2.60
C ARG A 64 6.21 26.13 1.26
N LEU A 65 6.48 25.25 0.30
CA LEU A 65 6.94 25.64 -1.03
C LEU A 65 5.83 26.19 -1.91
N ASN A 66 4.59 25.80 -1.64
CA ASN A 66 3.42 26.14 -2.45
C ASN A 66 2.32 26.77 -1.57
N PRO A 67 2.56 27.97 -0.98
CA PRO A 67 1.68 28.55 0.04
C PRO A 67 0.30 28.94 -0.48
N SER A 68 0.09 29.02 -1.79
CA SER A 68 -1.21 29.28 -2.42
C SER A 68 -2.02 28.00 -2.67
N VAL A 69 -1.43 26.81 -2.48
CA VAL A 69 -2.10 25.53 -2.71
C VAL A 69 -2.70 25.04 -1.40
N ARG A 70 -4.00 24.73 -1.43
CA ARG A 70 -4.66 23.94 -0.37
C ARG A 70 -4.47 22.46 -0.70
N LEU A 71 -3.78 21.75 0.16
CA LEU A 71 -3.54 20.30 0.04
C LEU A 71 -4.54 19.55 0.93
N GLU A 72 -5.28 18.63 0.32
CA GLU A 72 -6.19 17.72 1.00
C GLU A 72 -5.66 16.29 0.84
N TYR A 73 -5.21 15.70 1.92
CA TYR A 73 -4.66 14.35 1.97
C TYR A 73 -5.65 13.40 2.63
N THR A 74 -5.90 12.25 2.01
CA THR A 74 -6.73 11.18 2.57
C THR A 74 -5.94 9.87 2.57
N GLU A 75 -5.83 9.28 3.75
CA GLU A 75 -5.25 7.95 3.94
C GLU A 75 -6.31 6.88 3.66
N LEU A 76 -5.98 5.90 2.82
CA LEU A 76 -6.87 4.81 2.42
C LEU A 76 -6.09 3.50 2.38
N SER A 77 -6.80 2.38 2.51
CA SER A 77 -6.18 1.08 2.25
C SER A 77 -5.75 0.96 0.78
N THR A 78 -4.78 0.09 0.51
CA THR A 78 -4.31 -0.16 -0.87
C THR A 78 -5.42 -0.70 -1.78
N GLN A 79 -6.37 -1.46 -1.23
CA GLN A 79 -7.52 -2.00 -1.95
C GLN A 79 -8.56 -0.90 -2.23
N ASP A 80 -8.83 -0.02 -1.24
CA ASP A 80 -9.78 1.08 -1.42
C ASP A 80 -9.28 2.09 -2.45
N LEU A 81 -7.98 2.41 -2.45
CA LEU A 81 -7.36 3.25 -3.48
C LEU A 81 -7.60 2.71 -4.89
N TYR A 82 -7.39 1.41 -5.08
CA TYR A 82 -7.63 0.75 -6.36
C TYR A 82 -9.10 0.77 -6.73
N SER A 83 -9.97 0.34 -5.81
CA SER A 83 -11.42 0.22 -6.03
C SER A 83 -12.08 1.57 -6.29
N ASP A 84 -11.71 2.62 -5.53
CA ASP A 84 -12.21 3.99 -5.70
C ASP A 84 -11.81 4.55 -7.09
N THR A 85 -10.54 4.36 -7.50
CA THR A 85 -10.08 4.83 -8.82
C THR A 85 -10.86 4.17 -9.96
N VAL A 86 -11.08 2.85 -9.89
CA VAL A 86 -11.85 2.11 -10.89
C VAL A 86 -13.32 2.52 -10.88
N ALA A 87 -13.94 2.61 -9.70
CA ALA A 87 -15.36 2.95 -9.56
C ALA A 87 -15.69 4.35 -10.09
N ARG A 88 -14.84 5.35 -9.80
CA ARG A 88 -15.00 6.72 -10.32
C ARG A 88 -14.93 6.76 -11.84
N ALA A 89 -13.94 6.07 -12.40
CA ALA A 89 -13.78 5.99 -13.85
C ALA A 89 -14.96 5.31 -14.56
N ALA A 90 -15.60 4.31 -13.92
CA ALA A 90 -16.75 3.61 -14.46
C ALA A 90 -18.05 4.44 -14.33
N THR A 91 -18.23 5.18 -13.22
CA THR A 91 -19.49 5.91 -12.93
C THR A 91 -19.62 7.17 -13.78
N ALA A 92 -18.55 7.89 -14.04
CA ALA A 92 -18.55 9.13 -14.82
C ALA A 92 -17.37 9.17 -15.82
N PRO A 93 -17.44 8.39 -16.91
CA PRO A 93 -16.35 8.34 -17.88
C PRO A 93 -16.05 9.72 -18.48
N GLY A 94 -14.79 10.15 -18.37
CA GLY A 94 -14.33 11.43 -18.93
C GLY A 94 -14.71 12.69 -18.13
N VAL A 95 -15.45 12.55 -17.02
CA VAL A 95 -15.74 13.67 -16.12
C VAL A 95 -14.62 13.79 -15.09
N PRO A 96 -13.97 14.95 -14.96
CA PRO A 96 -12.96 15.18 -13.94
C PRO A 96 -13.54 14.95 -12.53
N SER A 97 -12.95 14.04 -11.76
CA SER A 97 -13.41 13.68 -10.41
C SER A 97 -12.33 12.94 -9.62
N GLY A 98 -12.41 13.02 -8.30
CA GLY A 98 -11.53 12.27 -7.41
C GLY A 98 -10.18 12.93 -7.16
N PRO A 99 -9.16 12.15 -6.77
CA PRO A 99 -7.85 12.67 -6.44
C PRO A 99 -7.07 13.12 -7.68
N ASP A 100 -6.14 14.06 -7.46
CA ASP A 100 -5.22 14.56 -8.47
C ASP A 100 -3.97 13.68 -8.57
N ILE A 101 -3.66 12.96 -7.49
CA ILE A 101 -2.59 11.97 -7.45
C ILE A 101 -2.98 10.83 -6.50
N VAL A 102 -2.61 9.61 -6.86
CA VAL A 102 -2.81 8.39 -6.05
C VAL A 102 -1.46 7.76 -5.76
N ILE A 103 -1.14 7.55 -4.48
CA ILE A 103 0.13 6.97 -4.01
C ILE A 103 -0.16 5.67 -3.27
N SER A 104 0.49 4.57 -3.66
CA SER A 104 0.26 3.25 -3.06
C SER A 104 1.53 2.42 -2.91
N SER A 105 1.55 1.58 -1.88
CA SER A 105 2.56 0.52 -1.70
C SER A 105 2.24 -0.74 -2.51
N ALA A 106 1.01 -0.92 -2.96
CA ALA A 106 0.63 -2.03 -3.83
C ALA A 106 0.97 -1.72 -5.29
N MET A 107 2.24 -1.93 -5.65
CA MET A 107 2.79 -1.66 -6.99
C MET A 107 2.04 -2.38 -8.09
N ASP A 108 1.58 -3.60 -7.84
CA ASP A 108 0.82 -4.42 -8.77
C ASP A 108 -0.54 -3.81 -9.10
N LEU A 109 -1.27 -3.33 -8.09
CA LEU A 109 -2.55 -2.63 -8.28
C LEU A 109 -2.36 -1.30 -9.03
N GLN A 110 -1.32 -0.52 -8.70
CA GLN A 110 -0.97 0.69 -9.45
C GLN A 110 -0.62 0.37 -10.91
N THR A 111 0.21 -0.65 -11.13
CA THR A 111 0.53 -1.13 -12.48
C THR A 111 -0.72 -1.59 -13.23
N LYS A 112 -1.68 -2.21 -12.55
CA LYS A 112 -2.95 -2.60 -13.15
C LYS A 112 -3.80 -1.39 -13.54
N LEU A 113 -3.88 -0.36 -12.71
CA LEU A 113 -4.57 0.88 -13.07
C LEU A 113 -4.00 1.49 -14.35
N VAL A 114 -2.67 1.51 -14.49
CA VAL A 114 -2.00 1.98 -15.71
C VAL A 114 -2.31 1.06 -16.91
N ASN A 115 -2.20 -0.25 -16.72
CA ASN A 115 -2.50 -1.22 -17.79
C ASN A 115 -3.92 -1.08 -18.31
N ASP A 116 -4.86 -0.80 -17.44
CA ASP A 116 -6.29 -0.66 -17.76
C ASP A 116 -6.66 0.76 -18.22
N GLY A 117 -5.68 1.68 -18.33
CA GLY A 117 -5.84 3.01 -18.92
C GLY A 117 -6.41 4.07 -17.96
N TYR A 118 -6.28 3.90 -16.64
CA TYR A 118 -6.77 4.83 -15.63
C TYR A 118 -5.79 5.94 -15.27
N ALA A 119 -4.54 5.86 -15.73
CA ALA A 119 -3.52 6.88 -15.49
C ALA A 119 -3.28 7.74 -16.74
N ARG A 120 -2.71 8.92 -16.53
CA ARG A 120 -2.24 9.81 -17.60
C ARG A 120 -0.72 9.82 -17.65
N VAL A 121 -0.20 10.03 -18.85
CA VAL A 121 1.23 10.24 -19.09
C VAL A 121 1.69 11.54 -18.41
N HIS A 122 2.83 11.49 -17.72
CA HIS A 122 3.54 12.67 -17.22
C HIS A 122 5.03 12.57 -17.52
N ILE A 123 5.55 13.54 -18.25
CA ILE A 123 6.95 13.61 -18.64
C ILE A 123 7.53 14.94 -18.14
N SER A 124 8.53 14.83 -17.27
CA SER A 124 9.26 15.96 -16.70
C SER A 124 10.77 15.64 -16.62
N PRO A 125 11.64 16.61 -16.32
CA PRO A 125 13.04 16.33 -16.02
C PRO A 125 13.20 15.30 -14.89
N GLN A 126 12.31 15.33 -13.87
CA GLN A 126 12.34 14.44 -12.70
C GLN A 126 11.97 13.00 -13.09
N THR A 127 10.89 12.82 -13.87
CA THR A 127 10.48 11.48 -14.30
C THR A 127 11.47 10.84 -15.26
N ARG A 128 12.15 11.64 -16.11
CA ARG A 128 13.20 11.17 -17.02
C ARG A 128 14.48 10.75 -16.30
N ALA A 129 14.74 11.27 -15.10
CA ALA A 129 15.90 10.93 -14.29
C ALA A 129 15.74 9.61 -13.53
N LEU A 130 14.53 9.04 -13.51
CA LEU A 130 14.26 7.78 -12.84
C LEU A 130 14.97 6.60 -13.54
N PRO A 131 15.46 5.61 -12.78
CA PRO A 131 15.93 4.36 -13.36
C PRO A 131 14.78 3.59 -14.03
N GLY A 132 15.08 2.79 -15.05
CA GLY A 132 14.05 2.11 -15.86
C GLY A 132 13.12 1.18 -15.08
N TRP A 133 13.54 0.66 -13.91
CA TRP A 133 12.68 -0.14 -13.03
C TRP A 133 11.67 0.70 -12.24
N ALA A 134 11.89 2.00 -12.13
CA ALA A 134 11.12 2.94 -11.31
C ALA A 134 10.10 3.77 -12.12
N ASN A 135 10.05 3.59 -13.44
CA ASN A 135 9.11 4.25 -14.34
C ASN A 135 8.56 3.20 -15.32
N TRP A 136 7.25 3.15 -15.47
CA TRP A 136 6.63 2.31 -16.49
C TRP A 136 5.60 3.11 -17.29
N ARG A 137 5.86 3.20 -18.60
CA ARG A 137 5.03 3.90 -19.60
C ARG A 137 4.88 5.40 -19.40
N ASP A 138 5.70 6.02 -18.55
CA ASP A 138 5.51 7.42 -18.11
C ASP A 138 4.13 7.67 -17.48
N GLU A 139 3.52 6.65 -16.88
CA GLU A 139 2.20 6.67 -16.26
C GLU A 139 2.22 6.23 -14.79
N VAL A 140 3.19 5.40 -14.37
CA VAL A 140 3.41 5.05 -12.95
C VAL A 140 4.89 5.21 -12.60
N PHE A 141 5.14 5.82 -11.44
CA PHE A 141 6.45 6.24 -10.99
C PHE A 141 6.72 5.78 -9.56
N SER A 142 7.92 5.26 -9.30
CA SER A 142 8.40 5.05 -7.94
C SER A 142 8.81 6.39 -7.35
N ILE A 143 8.25 6.76 -6.20
CA ILE A 143 8.61 7.98 -5.47
C ILE A 143 9.59 7.72 -4.32
N GLY A 144 9.76 6.47 -3.94
CA GLY A 144 10.67 6.01 -2.89
C GLY A 144 10.67 4.50 -2.83
N THR A 145 11.65 3.91 -2.16
CA THR A 145 11.75 2.46 -1.99
C THR A 145 11.69 2.08 -0.52
N ASP A 146 11.12 0.90 -0.26
CA ASP A 146 10.91 0.40 1.09
C ASP A 146 11.24 -1.11 1.13
N PRO A 147 12.29 -1.52 1.84
CA PRO A 147 12.59 -2.93 2.01
C PRO A 147 11.50 -3.65 2.79
N ILE A 148 11.22 -4.89 2.38
CA ILE A 148 10.39 -5.82 3.12
C ILE A 148 11.25 -6.62 4.07
N VAL A 149 10.96 -6.50 5.35
CA VAL A 149 11.79 -7.02 6.44
C VAL A 149 11.02 -7.95 7.36
N MET A 150 11.72 -8.73 8.16
CA MET A 150 11.17 -9.33 9.38
C MET A 150 11.44 -8.36 10.55
N VAL A 151 10.52 -8.34 11.51
CA VAL A 151 10.64 -7.50 12.70
C VAL A 151 10.37 -8.33 13.94
N TYR A 152 11.14 -8.14 14.99
CA TYR A 152 10.90 -8.85 16.25
C TYR A 152 10.95 -7.90 17.45
N ASN A 153 10.28 -8.30 18.51
CA ASN A 153 10.35 -7.63 19.81
C ASN A 153 11.59 -8.13 20.57
N THR A 154 12.53 -7.21 20.84
CA THR A 154 13.83 -7.50 21.48
C THR A 154 13.71 -8.00 22.92
N ARG A 155 12.56 -7.80 23.58
CA ARG A 155 12.26 -8.30 24.93
C ARG A 155 11.66 -9.70 24.94
N LYS A 156 11.27 -10.23 23.75
CA LYS A 156 10.53 -11.48 23.63
C LYS A 156 11.30 -12.57 22.88
N LEU A 157 12.25 -12.21 22.04
CA LEU A 157 13.09 -13.15 21.29
C LEU A 157 14.55 -12.99 21.73
N ASP A 158 15.15 -14.11 22.15
CA ASP A 158 16.59 -14.16 22.46
C ASP A 158 17.40 -13.89 21.19
N ALA A 159 18.42 -13.05 21.30
CA ALA A 159 19.31 -12.67 20.20
C ALA A 159 19.97 -13.90 19.53
N ALA A 160 20.26 -14.97 20.29
CA ALA A 160 20.81 -16.21 19.76
C ALA A 160 19.84 -17.01 18.88
N ARG A 161 18.54 -16.67 18.91
CA ARG A 161 17.48 -17.34 18.15
C ARG A 161 16.90 -16.49 17.03
N VAL A 162 17.45 -15.32 16.78
CA VAL A 162 17.01 -14.41 15.72
C VAL A 162 17.31 -15.02 14.36
N PRO A 163 16.29 -15.31 13.51
CA PRO A 163 16.53 -15.88 12.19
C PRO A 163 17.00 -14.80 11.22
N HIS A 164 18.07 -15.08 10.48
CA HIS A 164 18.62 -14.19 9.46
C HIS A 164 18.21 -14.55 8.03
N THR A 165 17.57 -15.71 7.85
CA THR A 165 17.07 -16.20 6.56
C THR A 165 15.67 -16.79 6.72
N ARG A 166 14.91 -16.93 5.61
CA ARG A 166 13.62 -17.62 5.62
C ARG A 166 13.79 -19.10 6.00
N ARG A 167 14.92 -19.71 5.64
CA ARG A 167 15.25 -21.08 6.05
C ARG A 167 15.40 -21.19 7.56
N GLU A 168 16.12 -20.26 8.18
CA GLU A 168 16.26 -20.24 9.65
C GLU A 168 14.94 -19.95 10.34
N LEU A 169 14.10 -19.05 9.79
CA LEU A 169 12.73 -18.83 10.28
C LEU A 169 11.90 -20.11 10.19
N LEU A 170 11.96 -20.84 9.07
CA LEU A 170 11.27 -22.12 8.93
C LEU A 170 11.75 -23.14 9.97
N SER A 171 13.06 -23.22 10.21
CA SER A 171 13.64 -24.09 11.24
C SER A 171 13.17 -23.72 12.65
N LEU A 172 13.09 -22.42 12.94
CA LEU A 172 12.59 -21.91 14.22
C LEU A 172 11.11 -22.22 14.43
N LEU A 173 10.28 -22.12 13.38
CA LEU A 173 8.85 -22.49 13.42
C LEU A 173 8.61 -24.00 13.55
N GLN A 174 9.60 -24.82 13.21
CA GLN A 174 9.56 -26.28 13.32
C GLN A 174 10.28 -26.80 14.57
N ALA A 175 10.86 -25.92 15.38
CA ALA A 175 11.59 -26.32 16.58
C ALA A 175 10.66 -27.03 17.58
N PRO A 176 11.14 -28.07 18.30
CA PRO A 176 10.31 -28.84 19.21
C PRO A 176 9.69 -28.03 20.36
N ASP A 177 10.38 -26.98 20.82
CA ASP A 177 9.92 -26.05 21.87
C ASP A 177 8.99 -24.96 21.36
N GLN A 178 8.71 -24.90 20.05
CA GLN A 178 7.74 -24.01 19.40
C GLN A 178 7.76 -22.56 19.91
N PRO A 179 8.89 -21.84 19.87
CA PRO A 179 9.04 -20.52 20.51
C PRO A 179 8.15 -19.44 19.92
N LEU A 180 7.64 -19.66 18.71
CA LEU A 180 6.78 -18.71 17.97
C LEU A 180 5.31 -19.19 17.89
N ALA A 181 4.92 -20.28 18.58
CA ALA A 181 3.53 -20.76 18.56
C ALA A 181 2.56 -19.68 19.08
N GLY A 182 1.60 -19.28 18.25
CA GLY A 182 0.65 -18.19 18.51
C GLY A 182 1.29 -16.80 18.64
N ARG A 183 2.58 -16.64 18.32
CA ARG A 183 3.33 -15.38 18.50
C ARG A 183 4.05 -14.92 17.25
N ILE A 184 3.67 -15.41 16.10
CA ILE A 184 4.14 -14.94 14.80
C ILE A 184 3.00 -14.24 14.07
N SER A 185 3.32 -13.20 13.28
CA SER A 185 2.34 -12.52 12.45
C SER A 185 2.83 -12.27 11.03
N THR A 186 1.88 -12.06 10.13
CA THR A 186 2.11 -11.61 8.75
C THR A 186 0.88 -10.86 8.25
N TYR A 187 0.91 -10.41 6.99
CA TYR A 187 -0.26 -9.77 6.40
C TYR A 187 -1.39 -10.73 6.07
N ASP A 188 -2.62 -10.23 6.18
CA ASP A 188 -3.77 -10.80 5.49
C ASP A 188 -3.68 -10.44 3.99
N VAL A 189 -3.34 -11.41 3.17
CA VAL A 189 -3.21 -11.20 1.71
C VAL A 189 -4.54 -10.91 1.02
N GLN A 190 -5.68 -11.07 1.67
CA GLN A 190 -6.99 -10.77 1.12
C GLN A 190 -7.35 -9.29 1.35
N GLY A 191 -7.08 -8.77 2.54
CA GLY A 191 -7.35 -7.37 2.93
C GLY A 191 -6.20 -6.41 2.56
N SER A 192 -4.95 -6.92 2.49
CA SER A 192 -3.76 -6.10 2.26
C SER A 192 -3.18 -6.29 0.87
N GLY A 193 -3.20 -5.25 0.04
CA GLY A 193 -2.55 -5.29 -1.29
C GLY A 193 -1.03 -5.42 -1.19
N ILE A 194 -0.39 -4.77 -0.20
CA ILE A 194 1.05 -4.94 0.05
C ILE A 194 1.36 -6.36 0.51
N GLY A 195 0.52 -6.93 1.37
CA GLY A 195 0.65 -8.32 1.83
C GLY A 195 0.52 -9.31 0.68
N TYR A 196 -0.46 -9.10 -0.21
CA TYR A 196 -0.64 -9.91 -1.41
C TYR A 196 0.59 -9.83 -2.32
N LEU A 197 1.08 -8.62 -2.60
CA LEU A 197 2.27 -8.39 -3.42
C LEU A 197 3.49 -9.10 -2.83
N ALA A 198 3.81 -8.89 -1.56
CA ALA A 198 4.97 -9.50 -0.91
C ALA A 198 4.91 -11.04 -0.96
N ALA A 199 3.77 -11.64 -0.60
CA ALA A 199 3.59 -13.08 -0.60
C ALA A 199 3.67 -13.70 -2.01
N THR A 200 3.16 -13.02 -3.04
CA THR A 200 3.29 -13.48 -4.43
C THR A 200 4.72 -13.36 -4.95
N GLN A 201 5.48 -12.33 -4.55
CA GLN A 201 6.91 -12.24 -4.86
C GLN A 201 7.70 -13.35 -4.17
N ASP A 202 7.43 -13.65 -2.90
CA ASP A 202 8.05 -14.79 -2.20
C ASP A 202 7.78 -16.11 -2.94
N THR A 203 6.54 -16.36 -3.36
CA THR A 203 6.17 -17.56 -4.13
C THR A 203 6.93 -17.67 -5.46
N ARG A 204 7.30 -16.53 -6.07
CA ARG A 204 8.07 -16.51 -7.33
C ARG A 204 9.57 -16.73 -7.11
N LEU A 205 10.11 -16.31 -5.98
CA LEU A 205 11.55 -16.26 -5.72
C LEU A 205 12.05 -17.41 -4.86
N ASP A 206 11.17 -18.00 -4.04
CA ASP A 206 11.56 -19.00 -3.06
C ASP A 206 10.73 -20.29 -3.20
N SER A 207 11.40 -21.38 -3.52
CA SER A 207 10.78 -22.72 -3.59
C SER A 207 10.25 -23.22 -2.23
N MET A 208 10.73 -22.63 -1.11
CA MET A 208 10.27 -22.95 0.23
C MET A 208 9.08 -22.12 0.70
N ALA A 209 8.59 -21.15 -0.11
CA ALA A 209 7.49 -20.27 0.29
C ALA A 209 6.24 -21.05 0.77
N GLY A 210 5.88 -22.14 0.09
CA GLY A 210 4.78 -23.00 0.51
C GLY A 210 5.02 -23.70 1.85
N ALA A 211 6.25 -24.17 2.11
CA ALA A 211 6.61 -24.79 3.40
C ALA A 211 6.56 -23.77 4.54
N LEU A 212 7.00 -22.53 4.29
CA LEU A 212 6.94 -21.43 5.25
C LEU A 212 5.49 -21.06 5.57
N LEU A 213 4.62 -20.90 4.56
CA LEU A 213 3.19 -20.65 4.76
C LEU A 213 2.53 -21.76 5.59
N GLY A 214 2.81 -23.03 5.29
CA GLY A 214 2.29 -24.15 6.07
C GLY A 214 2.81 -24.14 7.51
N ALA A 215 4.06 -23.72 7.74
CA ALA A 215 4.60 -23.56 9.09
C ALA A 215 3.92 -22.42 9.85
N PHE A 216 3.59 -21.30 9.19
CA PHE A 216 2.80 -20.23 9.79
C PHE A 216 1.44 -20.71 10.29
N GLY A 217 0.69 -21.44 9.46
CA GLY A 217 -0.61 -21.98 9.87
C GLY A 217 -0.51 -22.95 11.06
N ARG A 218 0.46 -23.87 11.04
CA ARG A 218 0.69 -24.80 12.18
C ARG A 218 1.06 -24.10 13.47
N ASN A 219 1.71 -22.91 13.38
CA ASN A 219 2.07 -22.09 14.54
C ASN A 219 0.97 -21.11 14.94
N GLY A 220 -0.22 -21.16 14.33
CA GLY A 220 -1.31 -20.24 14.68
C GLY A 220 -0.97 -18.78 14.39
N VAL A 221 -0.42 -18.50 13.20
CA VAL A 221 -0.05 -17.14 12.79
C VAL A 221 -1.23 -16.19 12.89
N SER A 222 -1.00 -14.98 13.43
CA SER A 222 -1.94 -13.87 13.35
C SER A 222 -1.76 -13.09 12.06
N ILE A 223 -2.86 -12.64 11.44
CA ILE A 223 -2.84 -11.90 10.20
C ILE A 223 -3.34 -10.47 10.42
N HIS A 224 -2.76 -9.51 9.71
CA HIS A 224 -3.06 -8.09 9.83
C HIS A 224 -3.16 -7.41 8.47
N GLU A 225 -4.03 -6.44 8.34
CA GLU A 225 -4.25 -5.69 7.08
C GLU A 225 -3.22 -4.58 6.85
N SER A 226 -2.58 -4.09 7.94
CA SER A 226 -1.59 -3.00 7.87
C SER A 226 -0.32 -3.31 8.66
N THR A 227 0.77 -2.61 8.30
CA THR A 227 2.04 -2.64 9.04
C THR A 227 1.85 -2.14 10.46
N GLU A 228 1.09 -1.07 10.66
CA GLU A 228 0.84 -0.46 11.96
C GLU A 228 0.23 -1.47 12.94
N HIS A 229 -0.83 -2.18 12.55
CA HIS A 229 -1.46 -3.19 13.40
C HIS A 229 -0.49 -4.32 13.79
N ALA A 230 0.36 -4.75 12.85
CA ALA A 230 1.39 -5.75 13.17
C ALA A 230 2.43 -5.20 14.15
N LEU A 231 2.84 -3.94 14.01
CA LEU A 231 3.79 -3.28 14.92
C LEU A 231 3.18 -3.06 16.30
N ASP A 232 1.90 -2.67 16.41
CA ASP A 232 1.20 -2.55 17.71
C ASP A 232 1.21 -3.89 18.47
N LYS A 233 1.00 -5.01 17.77
CA LYS A 233 1.06 -6.35 18.36
C LYS A 233 2.47 -6.78 18.75
N LEU A 234 3.49 -6.34 18.00
CA LEU A 234 4.89 -6.55 18.36
C LEU A 234 5.26 -5.74 19.61
N GLU A 235 4.89 -4.46 19.68
CA GLU A 235 5.20 -3.57 20.79
C GLU A 235 4.54 -4.01 22.09
N SER A 236 3.27 -4.44 22.03
CA SER A 236 2.57 -5.00 23.20
C SER A 236 3.18 -6.33 23.67
N GLY A 237 3.91 -7.03 22.78
CA GLY A 237 4.46 -8.36 23.04
C GLY A 237 3.45 -9.50 22.88
N ASP A 238 2.27 -9.23 22.28
CA ASP A 238 1.31 -10.26 21.84
C ASP A 238 1.93 -11.10 20.72
N VAL A 239 2.73 -10.46 19.85
CA VAL A 239 3.53 -11.07 18.79
C VAL A 239 5.01 -10.94 19.12
N THR A 240 5.78 -11.99 18.85
CA THR A 240 7.24 -12.00 19.05
C THR A 240 7.99 -11.65 17.77
N LEU A 241 7.52 -12.13 16.62
CA LEU A 241 8.12 -11.90 15.31
C LEU A 241 7.03 -11.67 14.26
N ALA A 242 7.23 -10.68 13.40
CA ALA A 242 6.37 -10.41 12.25
C ALA A 242 7.15 -10.57 10.95
N TYR A 243 6.51 -11.14 9.94
CA TYR A 243 7.08 -11.44 8.63
C TYR A 243 6.54 -10.51 7.55
N ASN A 244 7.41 -10.02 6.67
CA ASN A 244 7.08 -9.18 5.52
C ASN A 244 6.56 -7.78 5.85
N LEU A 245 7.07 -7.11 6.89
CA LEU A 245 6.72 -5.73 7.19
C LEU A 245 7.54 -4.71 6.37
N LEU A 246 7.03 -3.48 6.26
CA LEU A 246 7.73 -2.35 5.66
C LEU A 246 8.76 -1.77 6.64
N GLU A 247 9.99 -1.54 6.16
CA GLU A 247 11.09 -1.00 6.97
C GLU A 247 10.78 0.39 7.51
N SER A 248 10.26 1.28 6.67
CA SER A 248 10.03 2.70 7.01
C SER A 248 9.16 2.89 8.25
N TYR A 249 8.06 2.13 8.35
CA TYR A 249 7.18 2.15 9.52
C TYR A 249 7.86 1.62 10.78
N THR A 250 8.64 0.55 10.62
CA THR A 250 9.37 -0.06 11.74
C THR A 250 10.43 0.89 12.29
N ARG A 251 11.19 1.58 11.41
CA ARG A 251 12.17 2.59 11.84
C ARG A 251 11.51 3.72 12.60
N HIS A 252 10.40 4.25 12.10
CA HIS A 252 9.66 5.31 12.79
C HIS A 252 9.28 4.90 14.22
N ARG A 253 8.82 3.65 14.43
CA ARG A 253 8.52 3.14 15.78
C ARG A 253 9.79 2.97 16.65
N MET A 254 10.88 2.46 16.07
CA MET A 254 12.16 2.32 16.78
C MET A 254 12.74 3.67 17.20
N ASP A 255 12.67 4.69 16.35
CA ASP A 255 13.11 6.05 16.65
C ASP A 255 12.31 6.68 17.79
N ASN A 256 11.06 6.24 17.96
CA ASN A 256 10.20 6.59 19.10
C ASN A 256 10.35 5.66 20.32
N GLY A 257 11.39 4.82 20.35
CA GLY A 257 11.75 3.99 21.51
C GLY A 257 11.05 2.65 21.62
N ALA A 258 10.37 2.18 20.58
CA ALA A 258 9.77 0.85 20.57
C ALA A 258 10.84 -0.25 20.71
N PRO A 259 10.59 -1.32 21.50
CA PRO A 259 11.53 -2.41 21.71
C PRO A 259 11.58 -3.38 20.52
N LEU A 260 11.81 -2.85 19.33
CA LEU A 260 11.79 -3.57 18.06
C LEU A 260 13.20 -3.65 17.46
N ALA A 261 13.44 -4.68 16.65
CA ALA A 261 14.61 -4.74 15.79
C ALA A 261 14.26 -5.33 14.42
N ILE A 262 14.98 -4.86 13.41
CA ILE A 262 14.80 -5.22 12.01
C ILE A 262 15.75 -6.35 11.63
N ILE A 263 15.24 -7.33 10.91
CA ILE A 263 15.99 -8.39 10.27
C ILE A 263 15.83 -8.21 8.75
N TYR A 264 16.94 -7.98 8.05
CA TYR A 264 16.99 -8.05 6.60
C TYR A 264 17.30 -9.48 6.19
N PRO A 265 16.33 -10.21 5.57
CA PRO A 265 16.59 -11.61 5.20
C PRO A 265 17.77 -11.71 4.23
N GLN A 266 18.81 -12.47 4.63
CA GLN A 266 20.07 -12.56 3.87
C GLN A 266 19.94 -13.40 2.59
N ASP A 267 18.98 -14.32 2.54
CA ASP A 267 18.64 -15.08 1.34
C ASP A 267 18.16 -14.15 0.21
N TYR A 268 17.23 -13.26 0.49
CA TYR A 268 16.91 -12.06 -0.29
C TYR A 268 16.04 -11.12 0.53
N THR A 269 16.23 -9.83 0.32
CA THR A 269 15.35 -8.78 0.83
C THR A 269 14.64 -8.13 -0.35
N LEU A 270 13.30 -8.26 -0.41
CA LEU A 270 12.49 -7.54 -1.39
C LEU A 270 12.61 -6.05 -1.15
N MET A 271 12.77 -5.27 -2.20
CA MET A 271 12.70 -3.82 -2.16
C MET A 271 11.54 -3.38 -3.03
N LEU A 272 10.46 -2.94 -2.39
CA LEU A 272 9.27 -2.45 -3.05
C LEU A 272 9.36 -0.95 -3.29
N SER A 273 8.59 -0.46 -4.26
CA SER A 273 8.42 0.97 -4.50
C SER A 273 7.12 1.47 -3.90
N ARG A 274 7.16 2.65 -3.31
CA ARG A 274 5.97 3.49 -3.22
C ARG A 274 5.72 4.06 -4.59
N SER A 275 4.61 3.75 -5.20
CA SER A 275 4.31 4.15 -6.56
C SER A 275 3.21 5.20 -6.61
N ALA A 276 3.35 6.15 -7.52
CA ALA A 276 2.40 7.23 -7.75
C ALA A 276 1.88 7.20 -9.19
N ILE A 277 0.60 7.50 -9.36
CA ILE A 277 -0.04 7.76 -10.64
C ILE A 277 -0.81 9.07 -10.57
N ILE A 278 -0.94 9.76 -11.69
CA ILE A 278 -1.88 10.84 -11.88
C ILE A 278 -3.11 10.24 -12.57
N PRO A 279 -4.28 10.18 -11.91
CA PRO A 279 -5.47 9.60 -12.55
C PRO A 279 -5.85 10.34 -13.84
N LYS A 280 -6.36 9.59 -14.82
CA LYS A 280 -6.77 10.18 -16.10
C LYS A 280 -7.86 11.25 -15.93
N GLN A 281 -8.70 11.08 -14.93
CA GLN A 281 -9.82 11.99 -14.62
C GLN A 281 -9.47 13.01 -13.51
N ALA A 282 -8.20 13.14 -13.11
CA ALA A 282 -7.78 14.11 -12.11
C ALA A 282 -8.28 15.54 -12.46
N PRO A 283 -9.06 16.20 -11.59
CA PRO A 283 -9.55 17.56 -11.82
C PRO A 283 -8.42 18.57 -11.97
N ARG A 284 -7.41 18.44 -11.14
CA ARG A 284 -6.21 19.27 -11.10
C ARG A 284 -4.96 18.42 -11.32
N GLY A 285 -4.94 17.67 -12.42
CA GLY A 285 -3.77 16.87 -12.79
C GLY A 285 -2.48 17.69 -12.97
N ASP A 286 -2.58 19.02 -13.17
CA ASP A 286 -1.47 19.96 -13.09
C ASP A 286 -0.86 20.03 -11.68
N LEU A 287 -1.69 20.09 -10.65
CA LEU A 287 -1.23 20.08 -9.27
C LEU A 287 -0.74 18.69 -8.86
N GLY A 288 -1.38 17.63 -9.35
CA GLY A 288 -0.87 16.24 -9.19
C GLY A 288 0.53 16.08 -9.78
N ALA A 289 0.78 16.63 -10.96
CA ALA A 289 2.08 16.64 -11.62
C ALA A 289 3.12 17.48 -10.83
N LEU A 290 2.73 18.66 -10.35
CA LEU A 290 3.58 19.50 -9.50
C LEU A 290 4.01 18.76 -8.22
N PHE A 291 3.08 18.06 -7.58
CA PHE A 291 3.38 17.28 -6.37
C PHE A 291 4.26 16.07 -6.67
N LEU A 292 4.01 15.36 -7.76
CA LEU A 292 4.87 14.26 -8.22
C LEU A 292 6.30 14.74 -8.49
N ASP A 293 6.47 15.85 -9.22
CA ASP A 293 7.78 16.41 -9.51
C ASP A 293 8.51 16.89 -8.25
N TYR A 294 7.77 17.44 -7.27
CA TYR A 294 8.34 17.74 -5.95
C TYR A 294 8.84 16.47 -5.27
N LEU A 295 8.03 15.40 -5.19
CA LEU A 295 8.42 14.13 -4.56
C LEU A 295 9.67 13.52 -5.22
N LEU A 296 9.82 13.67 -6.53
CA LEU A 296 10.97 13.17 -7.30
C LEU A 296 12.17 14.13 -7.32
N SER A 297 12.01 15.37 -6.88
CA SER A 297 13.12 16.33 -6.77
C SER A 297 14.11 15.95 -5.68
N ALA A 298 15.34 16.48 -5.72
CA ALA A 298 16.33 16.29 -4.67
C ALA A 298 15.77 16.63 -3.28
N ARG A 299 15.03 17.75 -3.16
CA ARG A 299 14.40 18.17 -1.92
C ARG A 299 13.31 17.21 -1.45
N GLY A 300 12.45 16.77 -2.36
CA GLY A 300 11.40 15.80 -2.04
C GLY A 300 11.96 14.45 -1.60
N GLN A 301 13.03 13.98 -2.26
CA GLN A 301 13.72 12.75 -1.90
C GLN A 301 14.39 12.85 -0.52
N ASP A 302 14.98 14.01 -0.19
CA ASP A 302 15.49 14.28 1.15
C ASP A 302 14.37 14.32 2.20
N ALA A 303 13.25 14.95 1.89
CA ALA A 303 12.08 14.98 2.79
C ALA A 303 11.53 13.57 3.01
N LEU A 304 11.35 12.77 1.95
CA LEU A 304 10.92 11.38 2.06
C LEU A 304 11.86 10.55 2.94
N ALA A 305 13.18 10.72 2.78
CA ALA A 305 14.15 9.97 3.57
C ALA A 305 14.10 10.35 5.06
N ARG A 306 14.05 11.64 5.37
CA ARG A 306 14.09 12.11 6.77
C ARG A 306 12.76 11.94 7.50
N GLU A 307 11.65 12.26 6.83
CA GLU A 307 10.35 12.38 7.48
C GLU A 307 9.56 11.06 7.43
N SER A 308 9.75 10.26 6.38
CA SER A 308 8.99 9.01 6.21
C SER A 308 9.85 7.74 6.29
N GLY A 309 11.17 7.87 6.41
CA GLY A 309 12.10 6.73 6.45
C GLY A 309 12.21 5.94 5.14
N MET A 310 11.59 6.41 4.06
CA MET A 310 11.71 5.77 2.75
C MET A 310 13.10 6.00 2.16
N ARG A 311 13.63 5.00 1.48
CA ARG A 311 14.89 5.13 0.78
C ARG A 311 14.69 5.88 -0.54
N PRO A 312 15.58 6.82 -0.91
CA PRO A 312 15.47 7.55 -2.16
C PRO A 312 15.50 6.65 -3.39
N VAL A 313 14.77 7.06 -4.43
CA VAL A 313 14.87 6.45 -5.76
C VAL A 313 16.00 7.12 -6.53
N SER A 314 17.07 6.39 -6.79
CA SER A 314 18.20 6.92 -7.56
C SER A 314 18.75 5.84 -8.50
N ALA A 315 19.09 6.27 -9.72
CA ALA A 315 19.78 5.40 -10.68
C ALA A 315 21.19 5.00 -10.20
N SER A 316 21.79 5.78 -9.28
CA SER A 316 23.14 5.54 -8.75
C SER A 316 23.14 4.59 -7.53
N VAL A 317 21.99 4.26 -6.95
CA VAL A 317 21.93 3.33 -5.83
C VAL A 317 21.97 1.90 -6.38
N VAL A 318 23.14 1.28 -6.33
CA VAL A 318 23.27 -0.16 -6.55
C VAL A 318 22.70 -0.86 -5.31
N PRO A 319 21.70 -1.74 -5.46
CA PRO A 319 21.20 -2.50 -4.33
C PRO A 319 22.31 -3.29 -3.64
N ALA A 320 22.32 -3.30 -2.31
CA ALA A 320 23.25 -4.14 -1.55
C ALA A 320 23.07 -5.62 -1.93
N ALA A 321 24.13 -6.42 -1.69
CA ALA A 321 24.06 -7.86 -1.94
C ALA A 321 22.83 -8.47 -1.22
N GLY A 322 22.05 -9.29 -1.94
CA GLY A 322 20.80 -9.88 -1.42
C GLY A 322 19.54 -9.03 -1.60
N VAL A 323 19.66 -7.72 -1.87
CA VAL A 323 18.47 -6.88 -2.15
C VAL A 323 17.94 -7.16 -3.56
N ARG A 324 16.61 -7.35 -3.65
CA ARG A 324 15.89 -7.65 -4.89
C ARG A 324 14.85 -6.55 -5.16
N PRO A 325 15.20 -5.52 -5.96
CA PRO A 325 14.24 -4.53 -6.39
C PRO A 325 13.12 -5.17 -7.22
N VAL A 326 11.88 -4.82 -6.88
CA VAL A 326 10.72 -5.20 -7.69
C VAL A 326 10.46 -4.08 -8.70
N ALA A 327 10.63 -4.39 -9.97
CA ALA A 327 10.45 -3.43 -11.05
C ALA A 327 8.96 -3.16 -11.33
N LEU A 328 8.60 -1.90 -11.60
CA LEU A 328 7.31 -1.54 -12.19
C LEU A 328 7.20 -2.14 -13.59
N GLY A 329 6.08 -2.76 -13.90
CA GLY A 329 5.87 -3.35 -15.23
C GLY A 329 4.97 -4.57 -15.27
N VAL A 330 4.83 -5.14 -16.47
CA VAL A 330 3.90 -6.23 -16.76
C VAL A 330 4.08 -7.47 -15.88
N GLY A 331 5.28 -7.70 -15.35
CA GLY A 331 5.57 -8.81 -14.43
C GLY A 331 4.74 -8.78 -13.15
N LEU A 332 4.29 -7.60 -12.73
CA LEU A 332 3.42 -7.42 -11.56
C LEU A 332 1.98 -7.87 -11.81
N LEU A 333 1.55 -7.93 -13.06
CA LEU A 333 0.17 -8.30 -13.43
C LEU A 333 -0.07 -9.81 -13.36
N VAL A 334 0.98 -10.62 -13.30
CA VAL A 334 0.89 -12.10 -13.42
C VAL A 334 -0.03 -12.71 -12.38
N TYR A 335 0.05 -12.26 -11.12
CA TYR A 335 -0.78 -12.76 -10.03
C TYR A 335 -2.11 -11.98 -9.87
N LEU A 336 -2.34 -10.95 -10.71
CA LEU A 336 -3.64 -10.28 -10.80
C LEU A 336 -4.57 -10.92 -11.84
N ASP A 337 -4.06 -11.90 -12.63
CA ASP A 337 -4.91 -12.77 -13.43
C ASP A 337 -5.92 -13.49 -12.54
N PRO A 338 -7.24 -13.49 -12.87
CA PRO A 338 -8.29 -13.97 -11.97
C PRO A 338 -8.11 -15.45 -11.55
N LEU A 339 -7.61 -16.31 -12.46
CA LEU A 339 -7.41 -17.72 -12.15
C LEU A 339 -6.21 -17.92 -11.24
N LYS A 340 -5.08 -17.25 -11.52
CA LYS A 340 -3.88 -17.32 -10.69
C LYS A 340 -4.11 -16.72 -9.33
N LYS A 341 -4.82 -15.58 -9.27
CA LYS A 341 -5.19 -14.94 -7.99
C LYS A 341 -6.03 -15.86 -7.13
N ARG A 342 -7.09 -16.46 -7.71
CA ARG A 342 -7.94 -17.42 -7.00
C ARG A 342 -7.14 -18.61 -6.48
N HIS A 343 -6.35 -19.24 -7.35
CA HIS A 343 -5.52 -20.38 -6.97
C HIS A 343 -4.53 -20.03 -5.86
N PHE A 344 -3.86 -18.90 -5.94
CA PHE A 344 -2.95 -18.43 -4.89
C PHE A 344 -3.69 -18.24 -3.57
N LEU A 345 -4.86 -17.56 -3.57
CA LEU A 345 -5.65 -17.31 -2.37
C LEU A 345 -6.17 -18.61 -1.74
N ASP A 346 -6.56 -19.60 -2.55
CA ASP A 346 -7.02 -20.90 -2.06
C ASP A 346 -5.88 -21.69 -1.39
N LEU A 347 -4.68 -21.69 -2.00
CA LEU A 347 -3.49 -22.29 -1.41
C LEU A 347 -3.08 -21.57 -0.11
N TRP A 348 -3.09 -20.25 -0.10
CA TRP A 348 -2.78 -19.45 1.07
C TRP A 348 -3.75 -19.75 2.22
N ARG A 349 -5.07 -19.73 1.95
CA ARG A 349 -6.08 -20.07 2.97
C ARG A 349 -5.89 -21.46 3.55
N ALA A 350 -5.67 -22.46 2.69
CA ALA A 350 -5.44 -23.83 3.14
C ALA A 350 -4.18 -23.97 4.01
N ALA A 351 -3.14 -23.19 3.71
CA ALA A 351 -1.90 -23.21 4.49
C ALA A 351 -2.03 -22.47 5.83
N ILE A 352 -2.68 -21.29 5.84
CA ILE A 352 -2.82 -20.45 7.05
C ILE A 352 -3.90 -20.96 8.00
N PHE A 353 -4.98 -21.52 7.47
CA PHE A 353 -6.10 -22.08 8.24
C PHE A 353 -6.26 -23.58 7.96
N PRO A 354 -5.28 -24.42 8.36
CA PRO A 354 -5.38 -25.85 8.10
C PRO A 354 -6.61 -26.42 8.84
N PRO A 355 -7.31 -27.39 8.26
CA PRO A 355 -8.36 -28.11 8.97
C PRO A 355 -7.79 -28.75 10.24
N ARG A 356 -8.54 -28.64 11.34
CA ARG A 356 -8.18 -29.24 12.63
C ARG A 356 -8.27 -30.74 12.60
#